data_07dcc1d8c8b49cec2a9f38c32dc1e758
#
_entry.id   07dcc1d8c8b49cec2a9f38c32dc1e758
#
_cell.length_a   1.000
_cell.length_b   1.000
_cell.length_c   1.000
_cell.angle_alpha   90.00
_cell.angle_beta   90.00
_cell.angle_gamma   90.00
#
_symmetry.space_group_name_H-M   'P 1'
#
loop_
_entity.id
_entity.type
_entity.pdbx_description
1 polymer ?
#
loop_
_entity_poly.entity_id
_entity_poly.type
_entity_poly.pdbx_seq_one_letter_code
_entity_poly.pdbx_strand_id
1 'polypeptide(L)'
;MKGIVTVVLKPDILDPQGRAVRDSLKSLDFNEVEDVRIGKSIEVKLNETSRDEAYALLRRMCKSILVNPVIEDFQIEIREG
;
A
#
# COMPACT_ATOMS: atom_id res chain seq x y z
N MET A 1 13.31 -2.82 14.64
CA MET A 1 12.36 -3.53 13.77
C MET A 1 11.61 -2.53 12.91
N LYS A 2 11.33 -2.89 11.68
CA LYS A 2 10.68 -2.00 10.73
C LYS A 2 9.42 -2.65 10.20
N GLY A 3 8.31 -1.92 10.20
CA GLY A 3 7.09 -2.35 9.57
C GLY A 3 6.90 -1.63 8.25
N ILE A 4 6.45 -2.35 7.24
CA ILE A 4 6.11 -1.77 5.95
C ILE A 4 4.64 -2.08 5.68
N VAL A 5 3.86 -1.03 5.53
CA VAL A 5 2.44 -1.13 5.22
C VAL A 5 2.25 -0.71 3.77
N THR A 6 1.80 -1.64 2.95
CA THR A 6 1.47 -1.35 1.56
C THR A 6 -0.04 -1.14 1.47
N VAL A 7 -0.44 0.02 0.98
CA VAL A 7 -1.84 0.43 0.90
C VAL A 7 -2.22 0.61 -0.56
N VAL A 8 -3.29 -0.03 -0.98
CA VAL A 8 -3.81 0.05 -2.35
C VAL A 8 -5.31 0.31 -2.31
N LEU A 9 -5.83 0.94 -3.34
CA LEU A 9 -7.27 1.09 -3.49
C LEU A 9 -7.91 -0.28 -3.76
N LYS A 10 -9.11 -0.48 -3.24
CA LYS A 10 -9.89 -1.68 -3.54
C LYS A 10 -10.13 -1.77 -5.04
N PRO A 11 -10.23 -3.00 -5.60
CA PRO A 11 -10.33 -3.17 -7.05
C PRO A 11 -11.48 -2.43 -7.73
N ASP A 12 -12.59 -2.25 -7.02
CA ASP A 12 -13.77 -1.60 -7.57
C ASP A 12 -13.77 -0.08 -7.39
N ILE A 13 -12.72 0.47 -6.77
CA ILE A 13 -12.58 1.91 -6.60
C ILE A 13 -11.79 2.47 -7.77
N LEU A 14 -12.28 3.56 -8.36
CA LEU A 14 -11.58 4.25 -9.45
C LEU A 14 -10.26 4.82 -8.96
N ASP A 15 -9.25 4.69 -9.80
CA ASP A 15 -7.90 5.19 -9.54
C ASP A 15 -7.52 6.19 -10.63
N PRO A 16 -7.82 7.49 -10.46
CA PRO A 16 -7.49 8.49 -11.47
C PRO A 16 -6.00 8.60 -11.77
N GLN A 17 -5.16 8.43 -10.73
CA GLN A 17 -3.70 8.48 -10.91
C GLN A 17 -3.22 7.28 -11.73
N GLY A 18 -3.71 6.09 -11.41
CA GLY A 18 -3.36 4.89 -12.15
C GLY A 18 -3.79 4.98 -13.61
N ARG A 19 -4.98 5.51 -13.84
CA ARG A 19 -5.49 5.71 -15.21
C ARG A 19 -4.61 6.68 -16.00
N ALA A 20 -4.20 7.78 -15.37
CA ALA A 20 -3.32 8.76 -16.01
C ALA A 20 -1.97 8.13 -16.37
N VAL A 21 -1.39 7.35 -15.49
CA VAL A 21 -0.13 6.65 -15.75
C VAL A 21 -0.30 5.64 -16.90
N ARG A 22 -1.39 4.88 -16.88
CA ARG A 22 -1.69 3.93 -17.94
C ARG A 22 -1.74 4.63 -19.31
N ASP A 23 -2.47 5.74 -19.38
CA ASP A 23 -2.63 6.47 -20.62
C ASP A 23 -1.30 7.05 -21.10
N SER A 24 -0.48 7.55 -20.19
CA SER A 24 0.86 8.05 -20.50
C SER A 24 1.76 6.94 -21.03
N LEU A 25 1.72 5.77 -20.40
CA LEU A 25 2.51 4.62 -20.86
C LEU A 25 2.10 4.18 -22.27
N LYS A 26 0.81 4.16 -22.55
CA LYS A 26 0.31 3.81 -23.89
C LYS A 26 0.73 4.83 -24.93
N SER A 27 0.76 6.11 -24.59
CA SER A 27 1.22 7.15 -25.51
C SER A 27 2.72 7.08 -25.77
N LEU A 28 3.47 6.37 -24.94
CA LEU A 28 4.89 6.09 -25.14
C LEU A 28 5.14 4.72 -25.77
N ASP A 29 4.12 4.14 -26.38
CA ASP A 29 4.15 2.86 -27.11
C ASP A 29 4.30 1.61 -26.22
N PHE A 30 3.99 1.72 -24.93
CA PHE A 30 3.90 0.53 -24.08
C PHE A 30 2.49 -0.06 -24.18
N ASN A 31 2.21 -0.68 -25.32
CA ASN A 31 0.87 -1.15 -25.66
C ASN A 31 0.44 -2.40 -24.87
N GLU A 32 1.37 -3.06 -24.19
CA GLU A 32 1.09 -4.24 -23.38
C GLU A 32 0.41 -3.90 -22.06
N VAL A 33 0.39 -2.62 -21.68
CA VAL A 33 -0.19 -2.18 -20.41
C VAL A 33 -1.70 -2.21 -20.50
N GLU A 34 -2.33 -3.01 -19.64
CA GLU A 34 -3.78 -3.09 -19.57
C GLU A 34 -4.33 -2.19 -18.47
N ASP A 35 -3.67 -2.19 -17.31
CA ASP A 35 -4.12 -1.42 -16.16
C ASP A 35 -2.93 -0.98 -15.32
N VAL A 36 -3.13 0.09 -14.56
CA VAL A 36 -2.13 0.60 -13.61
C VAL A 36 -2.87 1.01 -12.35
N ARG A 37 -2.38 0.54 -11.22
CA ARG A 37 -2.92 0.90 -9.91
C ARG A 37 -1.84 1.58 -9.10
N ILE A 38 -2.15 2.73 -8.53
CA ILE A 38 -1.21 3.48 -7.71
C ILE A 38 -1.55 3.22 -6.24
N GLY A 39 -0.52 2.90 -5.48
CA GLY A 39 -0.67 2.73 -4.05
C GLY A 39 0.43 3.47 -3.31
N LYS A 40 0.54 3.22 -2.04
CA LYS A 40 1.58 3.85 -1.23
C LYS A 40 2.21 2.83 -0.29
N SER A 41 3.44 3.12 0.10
CA SER A 41 4.18 2.30 1.04
C SER A 41 4.53 3.17 2.24
N ILE A 42 4.19 2.69 3.43
CA ILE A 42 4.43 3.42 4.68
C ILE A 42 5.42 2.61 5.50
N GLU A 43 6.57 3.20 5.82
CA GLU A 43 7.56 2.58 6.69
C GLU A 43 7.40 3.11 8.10
N VAL A 44 7.30 2.21 9.06
CA VAL A 44 7.22 2.56 10.48
C VAL A 44 8.35 1.85 11.22
N LYS A 45 9.24 2.63 11.82
CA LYS A 45 10.27 2.07 12.68
C LYS A 45 9.68 1.87 14.06
N LEU A 46 9.83 0.65 14.57
CA LEU A 46 9.25 0.28 15.86
C LEU A 46 10.35 -0.04 16.87
N ASN A 47 10.15 0.43 18.09
CA ASN A 47 10.96 0.05 19.21
C ASN A 47 10.36 -1.20 19.85
N GLU A 48 10.40 -2.30 19.12
CA GLU A 48 9.80 -3.56 19.49
C GLU A 48 10.69 -4.69 19.02
N THR A 49 10.76 -5.77 19.80
CA THR A 49 11.60 -6.92 19.50
C THR A 49 10.82 -8.16 19.05
N SER A 50 9.52 -8.23 19.35
CA SER A 50 8.67 -9.34 18.98
C SER A 50 7.95 -9.05 17.66
N ARG A 51 8.07 -9.99 16.70
CA ARG A 51 7.36 -9.86 15.42
C ARG A 51 5.84 -9.85 15.61
N ASP A 52 5.35 -10.69 16.51
CA ASP A 52 3.91 -10.80 16.75
C ASP A 52 3.34 -9.50 17.32
N GLU A 53 4.05 -8.90 18.27
CA GLU A 53 3.62 -7.64 18.86
C GLU A 53 3.76 -6.48 17.88
N ALA A 54 4.84 -6.48 17.08
CA ALA A 54 5.02 -5.48 16.03
C ALA A 54 3.88 -5.53 15.02
N TYR A 55 3.50 -6.74 14.59
CA TYR A 55 2.40 -6.92 13.67
C TYR A 55 1.07 -6.42 14.25
N ALA A 56 0.81 -6.75 15.51
CA ALA A 56 -0.41 -6.31 16.18
C ALA A 56 -0.48 -4.79 16.30
N LEU A 57 0.65 -4.15 16.63
CA LEU A 57 0.73 -2.69 16.70
C LEU A 57 0.47 -2.04 15.34
N LEU A 58 1.10 -2.56 14.29
CA LEU A 58 0.91 -2.02 12.94
C LEU A 58 -0.53 -2.18 12.47
N ARG A 59 -1.16 -3.30 12.78
CA ARG A 59 -2.56 -3.52 12.45
C ARG A 59 -3.45 -2.48 13.13
N ARG A 60 -3.18 -2.18 14.38
CA ARG A 60 -3.92 -1.15 15.12
C ARG A 60 -3.69 0.23 14.51
N MET A 61 -2.46 0.54 14.12
CA MET A 61 -2.14 1.80 13.44
C MET A 61 -2.90 1.93 12.12
N CYS A 62 -2.94 0.85 11.34
CA CYS A 62 -3.67 0.84 10.07
C CYS A 62 -5.15 1.16 10.29
N LYS A 63 -5.76 0.51 11.27
CA LYS A 63 -7.18 0.74 11.58
C LYS A 63 -7.45 2.13 12.16
N SER A 64 -6.44 2.72 12.80
CA SER A 64 -6.60 4.04 13.43
C SER A 64 -6.50 5.17 12.42
N ILE A 65 -5.41 5.21 11.61
CA ILE A 65 -5.18 6.35 10.72
C ILE A 65 -4.51 6.03 9.39
N LEU A 66 -3.82 4.88 9.26
CA LEU A 66 -2.98 4.65 8.07
C LEU A 66 -3.76 4.24 6.84
N VAL A 67 -4.92 3.62 7.03
CA VAL A 67 -5.71 3.05 5.95
C VAL A 67 -7.15 3.52 6.07
N ASN A 68 -7.75 3.89 4.94
CA ASN A 68 -9.18 4.15 4.88
C ASN A 68 -9.89 2.85 4.51
N PRO A 69 -10.54 2.16 5.47
CA PRO A 69 -11.09 0.82 5.23
C PRO A 69 -12.25 0.78 4.24
N VAL A 70 -12.83 1.94 3.96
CA VAL A 70 -13.96 2.02 3.00
C VAL A 70 -13.46 1.82 1.57
N ILE A 71 -12.27 2.36 1.24
CA ILE A 71 -11.78 2.39 -0.13
C ILE A 71 -10.42 1.73 -0.33
N GLU A 72 -9.73 1.33 0.76
CA GLU A 72 -8.37 0.82 0.68
C GLU A 72 -8.22 -0.56 1.31
N ASP A 73 -7.33 -1.36 0.73
CA ASP A 73 -6.82 -2.59 1.32
C ASP A 73 -5.36 -2.37 1.71
N PHE A 74 -4.85 -3.22 2.60
CA PHE A 74 -3.46 -3.09 3.03
C PHE A 74 -2.82 -4.44 3.29
N GLN A 75 -1.49 -4.45 3.24
CA GLN A 75 -0.67 -5.59 3.64
C GLN A 75 0.43 -5.09 4.56
N ILE A 76 0.82 -5.92 5.52
CA ILE A 76 1.85 -5.60 6.50
C ILE A 76 3.02 -6.57 6.31
N GLU A 77 4.23 -6.01 6.25
CA GLU A 77 5.47 -6.78 6.25
C GLU A 77 6.32 -6.32 7.42
N ILE A 78 6.92 -7.26 8.12
CA ILE A 78 7.85 -6.97 9.22
C ILE A 78 9.26 -7.31 8.77
N ARG A 79 10.15 -6.35 8.89
CA ARG A 79 11.59 -6.55 8.63
C ARG A 79 12.37 -6.31 9.90
N GLU A 80 13.28 -7.21 10.20
CA GLU A 80 14.18 -7.10 11.34
C GLU A 80 15.49 -6.47 10.85
N GLY A 81 15.90 -5.46 11.53
CA GLY A 81 17.15 -4.77 11.20
C GLY A 81 17.00 -3.43 10.50
#